data_02e336e86d1cc8e0d5a4ac64a7d21e12
#
_entry.id   02e336e86d1cc8e0d5a4ac64a7d21e12
#
_cell.length_a   1.000
_cell.length_b   1.000
_cell.length_c   1.000
_cell.angle_alpha   90.00
_cell.angle_beta   90.00
_cell.angle_gamma   90.00
#
_symmetry.space_group_name_H-M   'P 1'
#
loop_
_entity.id
_entity.type
_entity.pdbx_description
1 polymer ?
#
loop_
_entity_poly.entity_id
_entity_poly.type
_entity_poly.pdbx_seq_one_letter_code
_entity_poly.pdbx_strand_id
1 'polypeptide(L)'
;MVLGQKKQMEADTQLYEREEKPDAIIDFPVSVTDYEAVNIFNWQEEAVGMLSQMELVRRVDVQKDTVEAKIKEGSLLPDMVIPFGSRRKMLYFREETLIEAAEKFRWTLINDQNRKQIFLDVISKMDMNHSYKPVLIKAILSECDSNGRVSIDRIVDYFIDYYSARKNAGLLAEKSDSIFAKGAYDRKSVQMLILRYPFKTFEDRHSLIIVRRRQVNEY
;
A
#
# COMPACT_ATOMS: atom_id res chain seq x y z
N MET A 1 9.79 24.37 -7.17
CA MET A 1 10.10 24.38 -6.45
C MET A 1 10.23 23.26 -5.95
N VAL A 2 10.49 22.94 -6.03
CA VAL A 2 11.40 22.57 -5.85
C VAL A 2 11.40 22.18 -4.52
N LEU A 3 11.96 21.46 -4.36
CA LEU A 3 12.09 21.22 -3.29
C LEU A 3 12.54 21.87 -2.71
N GLY A 4 13.43 21.80 -3.20
CA GLY A 4 13.84 22.76 -3.03
C GLY A 4 12.75 23.55 -3.03
N GLN A 5 11.99 23.60 -3.92
CA GLN A 5 11.16 24.46 -4.00
C GLN A 5 10.20 24.47 -3.13
N LYS A 6 10.11 23.60 -2.53
CA LYS A 6 9.35 23.80 -1.62
C LYS A 6 9.94 24.34 -0.51
N LYS A 7 10.94 23.91 -0.16
CA LYS A 7 11.71 24.61 0.56
C LYS A 7 11.99 25.69 -0.08
N GLN A 8 11.95 25.67 -1.31
CA GLN A 8 11.98 26.62 -2.07
C GLN A 8 10.72 27.17 -2.22
N MET A 9 9.73 26.62 -2.22
CA MET A 9 8.56 27.16 -2.23
C MET A 9 8.19 27.54 -0.93
N GLU A 10 8.56 26.94 -0.08
CA GLU A 10 8.65 27.41 1.15
C GLU A 10 9.74 28.17 1.31
N ALA A 11 10.66 27.84 0.70
CA ALA A 11 11.73 28.68 0.53
C ALA A 11 11.29 29.64 -0.43
N ASP A 12 10.46 29.51 -1.23
CA ASP A 12 9.95 30.47 -2.06
C ASP A 12 8.91 31.17 -1.41
N THR A 13 8.16 30.67 -0.70
CA THR A 13 7.31 31.27 0.23
C THR A 13 8.13 31.88 1.31
N GLN A 14 9.09 31.20 1.76
CA GLN A 14 10.08 31.77 2.65
C GLN A 14 10.98 32.74 1.99
N LEU A 15 11.19 32.55 0.74
CA LEU A 15 11.95 33.42 -0.06
C LEU A 15 11.26 34.72 -0.25
N TYR A 16 10.03 34.69 -0.51
CA TYR A 16 9.23 35.89 -0.65
C TYR A 16 9.05 36.62 0.64
N GLU A 17 9.16 35.94 1.74
CA GLU A 17 9.17 36.53 3.07
C GLU A 17 10.55 37.05 3.50
N ARG A 18 11.56 36.73 2.72
CA ARG A 18 12.95 37.06 3.02
C ARG A 18 13.60 37.81 1.89
N GLU A 19 13.04 38.91 1.58
CA GLU A 19 13.56 39.76 0.51
C GLU A 19 15.03 40.15 0.70
N GLU A 20 15.46 40.27 1.96
CA GLU A 20 16.85 40.55 2.29
C GLU A 20 17.79 39.37 2.09
N LYS A 21 17.23 38.20 1.70
CA LYS A 21 17.99 36.98 1.43
C LYS A 21 17.64 36.39 0.09
N PRO A 22 17.71 37.13 -1.00
CA PRO A 22 17.43 36.57 -2.32
C PRO A 22 18.44 35.50 -2.71
N ASP A 23 19.60 35.48 -2.07
CA ASP A 23 20.64 34.48 -2.28
C ASP A 23 20.19 33.09 -1.94
N ALA A 24 19.14 32.95 -1.12
CA ALA A 24 18.55 31.68 -0.84
C ALA A 24 17.99 30.97 -2.10
N ILE A 25 17.76 31.76 -3.14
CA ILE A 25 17.39 31.22 -4.47
C ILE A 25 18.64 30.74 -5.18
N ILE A 26 19.75 31.47 -5.00
CA ILE A 26 21.02 31.15 -5.65
C ILE A 26 21.59 29.83 -5.13
N ASP A 27 21.37 29.55 -3.86
CA ASP A 27 21.76 28.28 -3.25
C ASP A 27 20.96 27.09 -3.75
N PHE A 28 19.97 27.35 -4.55
CA PHE A 28 19.14 26.31 -5.09
C PHE A 28 19.84 25.67 -6.29
N PRO A 29 20.02 24.36 -6.30
CA PRO A 29 20.90 23.69 -7.26
C PRO A 29 20.35 23.63 -8.69
N VAL A 30 19.17 24.17 -8.92
CA VAL A 30 18.51 24.11 -10.21
C VAL A 30 18.31 25.53 -10.74
N SER A 31 18.74 25.80 -11.94
CA SER A 31 18.49 27.08 -12.61
C SER A 31 17.00 27.21 -12.97
N VAL A 32 16.57 28.44 -13.24
CA VAL A 32 15.20 28.69 -13.71
C VAL A 32 14.93 27.90 -14.99
N THR A 33 15.93 27.81 -15.89
CA THR A 33 15.82 27.05 -17.12
C THR A 33 15.67 25.54 -16.88
N ASP A 34 16.45 25.00 -15.96
CA ASP A 34 16.37 23.59 -15.58
C ASP A 34 15.04 23.28 -14.90
N TYR A 35 14.56 24.24 -14.13
CA TYR A 35 13.29 24.12 -13.46
C TYR A 35 12.12 24.12 -14.45
N GLU A 36 12.12 24.97 -15.42
CA GLU A 36 11.12 24.99 -16.49
C GLU A 36 11.15 23.72 -17.32
N ALA A 37 12.34 23.18 -17.53
CA ALA A 37 12.50 21.91 -18.27
C ALA A 37 11.99 20.71 -17.47
N VAL A 38 12.04 20.76 -16.15
CA VAL A 38 11.60 19.69 -15.26
C VAL A 38 10.13 19.86 -14.85
N ASN A 39 9.35 20.63 -15.46
CA ASN A 39 7.97 20.97 -15.16
C ASN A 39 7.24 20.01 -14.21
N ILE A 40 7.59 20.12 -12.92
CA ILE A 40 7.11 19.22 -11.86
C ILE A 40 5.58 19.29 -11.72
N PHE A 41 4.98 20.34 -12.17
CA PHE A 41 3.54 20.56 -12.01
C PHE A 41 2.69 19.90 -13.11
N ASN A 42 3.29 19.57 -14.23
CA ASN A 42 2.56 18.92 -15.32
C ASN A 42 2.55 17.39 -15.22
N TRP A 43 3.40 16.81 -14.38
CA TRP A 43 3.45 15.35 -14.26
C TRP A 43 2.10 14.74 -13.86
N GLN A 44 1.30 15.46 -13.09
CA GLN A 44 -0.03 14.98 -12.70
C GLN A 44 -0.96 14.89 -13.89
N GLU A 45 -0.86 15.84 -14.81
CA GLU A 45 -1.64 15.84 -16.06
C GLU A 45 -1.15 14.73 -16.98
N GLU A 46 0.15 14.55 -17.10
CA GLU A 46 0.74 13.50 -17.91
C GLU A 46 0.46 12.10 -17.35
N ALA A 47 0.35 11.97 -16.02
CA ALA A 47 0.03 10.73 -15.35
C ALA A 47 -1.47 10.39 -15.33
N VAL A 48 -2.32 11.27 -15.86
CA VAL A 48 -3.76 11.01 -15.92
C VAL A 48 -4.02 9.76 -16.75
N GLY A 49 -4.69 8.80 -16.16
CA GLY A 49 -4.99 7.52 -16.80
C GLY A 49 -3.84 6.50 -16.74
N MET A 50 -2.67 6.87 -16.23
CA MET A 50 -1.60 5.91 -16.00
C MET A 50 -1.76 5.19 -14.66
N LEU A 51 -1.27 3.98 -14.62
CA LEU A 51 -1.22 3.15 -13.42
C LEU A 51 0.08 3.42 -12.67
N SER A 52 0.01 3.72 -11.40
CA SER A 52 1.19 3.66 -10.54
C SER A 52 1.68 2.21 -10.46
N GLN A 53 2.93 2.01 -10.07
CA GLN A 53 3.47 0.65 -9.86
C GLN A 53 2.58 -0.19 -8.94
N MET A 54 2.00 0.42 -7.91
CA MET A 54 1.13 -0.28 -6.99
C MET A 54 -0.22 -0.66 -7.61
N GLU A 55 -0.76 0.19 -8.46
CA GLU A 55 -1.98 -0.12 -9.20
C GLU A 55 -1.75 -1.21 -10.24
N LEU A 56 -0.62 -1.17 -10.95
CA LEU A 56 -0.25 -2.24 -11.87
C LEU A 56 -0.18 -3.58 -11.13
N VAL A 57 0.50 -3.63 -9.99
CA VAL A 57 0.60 -4.86 -9.17
C VAL A 57 -0.79 -5.36 -8.74
N ARG A 58 -1.74 -4.46 -8.48
CA ARG A 58 -3.13 -4.84 -8.13
C ARG A 58 -3.96 -5.39 -9.28
N ARG A 59 -3.49 -5.22 -10.49
CA ARG A 59 -4.19 -5.65 -11.70
C ARG A 59 -3.73 -7.01 -12.21
N VAL A 60 -2.73 -7.61 -11.57
CA VAL A 60 -2.16 -8.90 -11.98
C VAL A 60 -2.15 -9.90 -10.83
N ASP A 61 -2.37 -11.19 -11.12
CA ASP A 61 -2.31 -12.27 -10.13
C ASP A 61 -0.88 -12.79 -9.96
N VAL A 62 0.02 -11.89 -9.56
CA VAL A 62 1.39 -12.23 -9.19
C VAL A 62 1.82 -11.45 -7.94
N GLN A 63 2.84 -11.93 -7.29
CA GLN A 63 3.36 -11.25 -6.12
C GLN A 63 4.06 -9.94 -6.51
N LYS A 64 3.97 -8.95 -5.64
CA LYS A 64 4.63 -7.67 -5.79
C LYS A 64 6.11 -7.79 -6.15
N ASP A 65 6.83 -8.67 -5.44
CA ASP A 65 8.25 -8.90 -5.65
C ASP A 65 8.56 -9.42 -7.07
N THR A 66 7.64 -10.15 -7.68
CA THR A 66 7.77 -10.61 -9.06
C THR A 66 7.73 -9.44 -10.02
N VAL A 67 6.80 -8.52 -9.83
CA VAL A 67 6.69 -7.31 -10.65
C VAL A 67 7.92 -6.42 -10.45
N GLU A 68 8.33 -6.22 -9.21
CA GLU A 68 9.52 -5.43 -8.89
C GLU A 68 10.80 -6.02 -9.49
N ALA A 69 10.91 -7.34 -9.51
CA ALA A 69 12.03 -8.02 -10.16
C ALA A 69 12.05 -7.71 -11.68
N LYS A 70 10.90 -7.77 -12.34
CA LYS A 70 10.80 -7.48 -13.78
C LYS A 70 11.14 -6.03 -14.11
N ILE A 71 10.76 -5.10 -13.26
CA ILE A 71 11.15 -3.69 -13.39
C ILE A 71 12.66 -3.53 -13.19
N LYS A 72 13.21 -4.15 -12.16
CA LYS A 72 14.63 -4.08 -11.84
C LYS A 72 15.51 -4.72 -12.91
N GLU A 73 15.09 -5.82 -13.50
CA GLU A 73 15.75 -6.48 -14.62
C GLU A 73 15.68 -5.68 -15.92
N GLY A 74 14.84 -4.63 -15.99
CA GLY A 74 14.60 -3.87 -17.21
C GLY A 74 13.74 -4.60 -18.23
N SER A 75 13.10 -5.71 -17.85
CA SER A 75 12.22 -6.46 -18.74
C SER A 75 10.77 -5.92 -18.75
N LEU A 76 10.41 -5.12 -17.75
CA LEU A 76 9.21 -4.29 -17.66
C LEU A 76 9.65 -2.85 -17.45
N LEU A 77 9.48 -2.03 -18.47
CA LEU A 77 9.88 -0.62 -18.43
C LEU A 77 8.68 0.25 -18.07
N PRO A 78 8.83 1.22 -17.16
CA PRO A 78 7.79 2.20 -16.93
C PRO A 78 7.70 3.18 -18.10
N ASP A 79 6.50 3.63 -18.41
CA ASP A 79 6.25 4.65 -19.42
C ASP A 79 6.65 6.04 -18.96
N MET A 80 6.56 6.28 -17.64
CA MET A 80 6.98 7.52 -17.05
C MET A 80 7.66 7.27 -15.70
N VAL A 81 8.74 8.00 -15.47
CA VAL A 81 9.51 7.94 -14.22
C VAL A 81 9.63 9.35 -13.66
N ILE A 82 9.08 9.54 -12.48
CA ILE A 82 9.17 10.82 -11.79
C ILE A 82 10.15 10.67 -10.62
N PRO A 83 11.27 11.38 -10.64
CA PRO A 83 12.19 11.38 -9.52
C PRO A 83 11.56 12.10 -8.32
N PHE A 84 11.65 11.51 -7.15
CA PHE A 84 11.18 12.10 -5.91
C PHE A 84 12.31 12.15 -4.90
N GLY A 85 12.99 13.27 -4.86
CA GLY A 85 14.24 13.45 -4.11
C GLY A 85 15.37 12.58 -4.70
N SER A 86 16.44 12.41 -3.94
CA SER A 86 17.67 11.77 -4.42
C SER A 86 17.61 10.25 -4.54
N ARG A 87 16.62 9.60 -3.90
CA ARG A 87 16.61 8.14 -3.76
C ARG A 87 15.30 7.45 -4.16
N ARG A 88 14.24 8.20 -4.40
CA ARG A 88 12.93 7.63 -4.70
C ARG A 88 12.52 7.98 -6.12
N LYS A 89 11.83 7.06 -6.75
CA LYS A 89 11.22 7.25 -8.05
C LYS A 89 9.78 6.78 -7.98
N MET A 90 8.90 7.52 -8.62
CA MET A 90 7.53 7.10 -8.85
C MET A 90 7.48 6.56 -10.28
N LEU A 91 6.98 5.36 -10.44
CA LEU A 91 6.89 4.67 -11.72
C LEU A 91 5.44 4.60 -12.14
N TYR A 92 5.19 5.00 -13.37
CA TYR A 92 3.86 4.97 -13.97
C TYR A 92 3.88 4.16 -15.26
N PHE A 93 2.78 3.47 -15.51
CA PHE A 93 2.61 2.53 -16.61
C PHE A 93 1.29 2.82 -17.30
N ARG A 94 1.26 2.70 -18.60
CA ARG A 94 0.03 2.75 -19.37
C ARG A 94 -0.72 1.42 -19.27
N GLU A 95 -2.00 1.44 -19.59
CA GLU A 95 -2.81 0.22 -19.64
C GLU A 95 -2.27 -0.77 -20.69
N GLU A 96 -1.80 -0.24 -21.83
CA GLU A 96 -1.19 -1.03 -22.90
C GLU A 96 0.04 -1.78 -22.40
N THR A 97 0.92 -1.09 -21.66
CA THR A 97 2.13 -1.68 -21.07
C THR A 97 1.79 -2.80 -20.07
N LEU A 98 0.70 -2.64 -19.30
CA LEU A 98 0.19 -3.70 -18.44
C LEU A 98 -0.26 -4.92 -19.25
N ILE A 99 -1.01 -4.71 -20.32
CA ILE A 99 -1.54 -5.79 -21.18
C ILE A 99 -0.36 -6.53 -21.84
N GLU A 100 0.57 -5.81 -22.43
CA GLU A 100 1.76 -6.40 -23.06
C GLU A 100 2.61 -7.19 -22.04
N ALA A 101 2.77 -6.64 -20.84
CA ALA A 101 3.49 -7.32 -19.76
C ALA A 101 2.76 -8.60 -19.33
N ALA A 102 1.43 -8.55 -19.22
CA ALA A 102 0.64 -9.71 -18.86
C ALA A 102 0.78 -10.84 -19.91
N GLU A 103 0.74 -10.52 -21.17
CA GLU A 103 0.97 -11.47 -22.27
C GLU A 103 2.39 -12.02 -22.24
N LYS A 104 3.39 -11.12 -22.21
CA LYS A 104 4.81 -11.45 -22.24
C LYS A 104 5.24 -12.36 -21.10
N PHE A 105 4.74 -12.09 -19.89
CA PHE A 105 5.12 -12.82 -18.70
C PHE A 105 4.10 -13.89 -18.30
N ARG A 106 3.02 -14.04 -19.07
CA ARG A 106 1.91 -14.96 -18.79
C ARG A 106 1.26 -14.69 -17.44
N TRP A 107 1.07 -13.42 -17.11
CA TRP A 107 0.35 -13.02 -15.93
C TRP A 107 -1.15 -12.99 -16.19
N THR A 108 -1.92 -13.38 -15.20
CA THR A 108 -3.38 -13.28 -15.29
C THR A 108 -3.81 -11.87 -14.87
N LEU A 109 -4.49 -11.17 -15.77
CA LEU A 109 -5.11 -9.88 -15.42
C LEU A 109 -6.31 -10.10 -14.51
N ILE A 110 -6.36 -9.36 -13.42
CA ILE A 110 -7.47 -9.39 -12.47
C ILE A 110 -8.56 -8.45 -12.97
N ASN A 111 -9.77 -8.99 -13.13
CA ASN A 111 -10.96 -8.26 -13.51
C ASN A 111 -12.16 -8.70 -12.65
N ASP A 112 -13.31 -8.07 -12.84
CA ASP A 112 -14.48 -8.35 -12.02
C ASP A 112 -15.02 -9.77 -12.21
N GLN A 113 -14.75 -10.42 -13.34
CA GLN A 113 -15.20 -11.76 -13.64
C GLN A 113 -14.37 -12.83 -12.92
N ASN A 114 -13.05 -12.64 -12.81
CA ASN A 114 -12.13 -13.63 -12.25
C ASN A 114 -11.68 -13.32 -10.81
N ARG A 115 -11.86 -12.07 -10.33
CA ARG A 115 -11.40 -11.63 -9.00
C ARG A 115 -11.84 -12.54 -7.87
N LYS A 116 -13.11 -12.97 -7.90
CA LYS A 116 -13.64 -13.89 -6.88
C LYS A 116 -12.92 -15.22 -6.89
N GLN A 117 -12.72 -15.80 -8.07
CA GLN A 117 -12.04 -17.09 -8.18
C GLN A 117 -10.58 -17.00 -7.76
N ILE A 118 -9.86 -15.96 -8.20
CA ILE A 118 -8.48 -15.71 -7.79
C ILE A 118 -8.38 -15.59 -6.26
N PHE A 119 -9.29 -14.85 -5.63
CA PHE A 119 -9.33 -14.73 -4.17
C PHE A 119 -9.56 -16.07 -3.47
N LEU A 120 -10.51 -16.88 -3.96
CA LEU A 120 -10.78 -18.20 -3.41
C LEU A 120 -9.58 -19.16 -3.58
N ASP A 121 -8.91 -19.10 -4.72
CA ASP A 121 -7.71 -19.88 -4.99
C ASP A 121 -6.54 -19.49 -4.05
N VAL A 122 -6.40 -18.20 -3.78
CA VAL A 122 -5.43 -17.71 -2.79
C VAL A 122 -5.73 -18.27 -1.42
N ILE A 123 -6.99 -18.23 -0.98
CA ILE A 123 -7.37 -18.75 0.33
C ILE A 123 -7.18 -20.26 0.41
N SER A 124 -7.54 -21.00 -0.62
CA SER A 124 -7.46 -22.47 -0.63
C SER A 124 -6.02 -22.98 -0.58
N LYS A 125 -5.09 -22.24 -1.18
CA LYS A 125 -3.66 -22.59 -1.24
C LYS A 125 -2.85 -21.98 -0.09
N MET A 126 -3.51 -21.25 0.80
CA MET A 126 -2.83 -20.48 1.84
C MET A 126 -2.32 -21.39 2.96
N ASP A 127 -1.05 -21.31 3.25
CA ASP A 127 -0.47 -21.99 4.41
C ASP A 127 -1.03 -21.43 5.73
N MET A 128 -1.48 -22.32 6.59
CA MET A 128 -2.22 -22.01 7.82
C MET A 128 -1.47 -22.46 9.06
N ASN A 129 -0.33 -21.86 9.34
CA ASN A 129 0.41 -22.15 10.56
C ASN A 129 -0.41 -21.82 11.84
N HIS A 130 -1.21 -20.75 11.79
CA HIS A 130 -2.15 -20.33 12.82
C HIS A 130 -3.51 -20.06 12.21
N SER A 131 -4.55 -20.05 13.05
CA SER A 131 -5.91 -19.73 12.61
C SER A 131 -6.14 -18.23 12.34
N TYR A 132 -5.11 -17.38 12.43
CA TYR A 132 -5.25 -15.93 12.29
C TYR A 132 -5.83 -15.50 10.95
N LYS A 133 -5.44 -16.15 9.85
CA LYS A 133 -5.93 -15.80 8.51
C LYS A 133 -7.42 -16.05 8.34
N PRO A 134 -7.93 -17.26 8.62
CA PRO A 134 -9.37 -17.50 8.55
C PRO A 134 -10.16 -16.67 9.58
N VAL A 135 -9.60 -16.38 10.75
CA VAL A 135 -10.27 -15.51 11.73
C VAL A 135 -10.34 -14.06 11.21
N LEU A 136 -9.29 -13.57 10.55
CA LEU A 136 -9.32 -12.26 9.90
C LEU A 136 -10.40 -12.17 8.83
N ILE A 137 -10.52 -13.19 7.98
CA ILE A 137 -11.56 -13.22 6.94
C ILE A 137 -12.95 -13.23 7.59
N LYS A 138 -13.15 -14.03 8.62
CA LYS A 138 -14.43 -14.05 9.35
C LYS A 138 -14.75 -12.70 9.97
N ALA A 139 -13.77 -12.05 10.62
CA ALA A 139 -13.94 -10.73 11.21
C ALA A 139 -14.35 -9.70 10.14
N ILE A 140 -13.68 -9.69 8.99
CA ILE A 140 -14.02 -8.77 7.89
C ILE A 140 -15.43 -9.05 7.39
N LEU A 141 -15.77 -10.30 7.11
CA LEU A 141 -17.09 -10.65 6.59
C LEU A 141 -18.23 -10.37 7.58
N SER A 142 -17.95 -10.45 8.88
CA SER A 142 -18.93 -10.19 9.93
C SER A 142 -19.11 -8.69 10.20
N GLU A 143 -18.03 -7.92 10.13
CA GLU A 143 -17.97 -6.56 10.64
C GLU A 143 -17.89 -5.47 9.56
N CYS A 144 -17.75 -5.86 8.28
CA CYS A 144 -17.66 -4.87 7.21
C CYS A 144 -19.03 -4.21 6.94
N ASP A 145 -18.97 -2.95 6.57
CA ASP A 145 -20.12 -2.18 6.10
C ASP A 145 -20.49 -2.56 4.64
N SER A 146 -21.55 -1.94 4.13
CA SER A 146 -22.00 -2.13 2.75
C SER A 146 -20.97 -1.73 1.68
N ASN A 147 -19.96 -0.94 2.06
CA ASN A 147 -18.87 -0.52 1.19
C ASN A 147 -17.63 -1.43 1.33
N GLY A 148 -17.73 -2.53 2.07
CA GLY A 148 -16.64 -3.44 2.33
C GLY A 148 -15.57 -2.86 3.25
N ARG A 149 -15.90 -1.90 4.11
CA ARG A 149 -14.97 -1.25 5.03
C ARG A 149 -15.22 -1.72 6.44
N VAL A 150 -14.13 -1.94 7.17
CA VAL A 150 -14.17 -2.30 8.58
C VAL A 150 -13.07 -1.56 9.34
N SER A 151 -13.36 -1.11 10.56
CA SER A 151 -12.32 -0.51 11.39
C SER A 151 -11.42 -1.58 11.98
N ILE A 152 -10.14 -1.24 12.15
CA ILE A 152 -9.18 -2.15 12.78
C ILE A 152 -9.60 -2.51 14.22
N ASP A 153 -10.26 -1.58 14.92
CA ASP A 153 -10.71 -1.81 16.29
C ASP A 153 -11.77 -2.92 16.35
N ARG A 154 -12.73 -2.95 15.42
CA ARG A 154 -13.70 -4.03 15.33
C ARG A 154 -13.05 -5.38 15.02
N ILE A 155 -12.05 -5.39 14.15
CA ILE A 155 -11.29 -6.61 13.86
C ILE A 155 -10.56 -7.10 15.13
N VAL A 156 -9.96 -6.19 15.90
CA VAL A 156 -9.29 -6.51 17.15
C VAL A 156 -10.28 -7.09 18.17
N ASP A 157 -11.45 -6.47 18.33
CA ASP A 157 -12.50 -6.98 19.21
C ASP A 157 -12.94 -8.37 18.79
N TYR A 158 -13.20 -8.57 17.50
CA TYR A 158 -13.58 -9.88 16.99
C TYR A 158 -12.53 -10.96 17.30
N PHE A 159 -11.24 -10.65 17.15
CA PHE A 159 -10.17 -11.58 17.50
C PHE A 159 -10.18 -11.94 18.98
N ILE A 160 -10.29 -10.94 19.85
CA ILE A 160 -10.33 -11.13 21.30
C ILE A 160 -11.52 -12.01 21.68
N ASP A 161 -12.69 -11.69 21.17
CA ASP A 161 -13.92 -12.42 21.47
C ASP A 161 -13.87 -13.86 20.96
N TYR A 162 -13.39 -14.05 19.73
CA TYR A 162 -13.25 -15.37 19.12
C TYR A 162 -12.36 -16.31 19.95
N TYR A 163 -11.17 -15.84 20.34
CA TYR A 163 -10.23 -16.68 21.08
C TYR A 163 -10.64 -16.85 22.54
N SER A 164 -11.26 -15.85 23.13
CA SER A 164 -11.85 -15.93 24.47
C SER A 164 -13.00 -16.93 24.52
N ALA A 165 -13.89 -16.89 23.55
CA ALA A 165 -15.00 -17.85 23.46
C ALA A 165 -14.51 -19.29 23.32
N ARG A 166 -13.48 -19.53 22.51
CA ARG A 166 -12.87 -20.86 22.38
C ARG A 166 -12.30 -21.34 23.73
N LYS A 167 -11.58 -20.48 24.41
CA LYS A 167 -11.01 -20.80 25.73
C LYS A 167 -12.11 -21.10 26.75
N ASN A 168 -13.16 -20.30 26.79
CA ASN A 168 -14.29 -20.48 27.71
C ASN A 168 -15.06 -21.77 27.42
N ALA A 169 -15.07 -22.20 26.16
CA ALA A 169 -15.65 -23.48 25.75
C ALA A 169 -14.73 -24.69 26.01
N GLY A 170 -13.60 -24.50 26.68
CA GLY A 170 -12.63 -25.57 26.95
C GLY A 170 -11.86 -26.02 25.71
N LEU A 171 -11.92 -25.27 24.61
CA LEU A 171 -11.21 -25.59 23.37
C LEU A 171 -9.84 -24.93 23.38
N LEU A 172 -8.92 -25.51 22.63
CA LEU A 172 -7.62 -24.89 22.40
C LEU A 172 -7.81 -23.55 21.70
N ALA A 173 -7.42 -22.46 22.34
CA ALA A 173 -7.56 -21.14 21.72
C ALA A 173 -6.74 -21.06 20.43
N GLU A 174 -5.46 -21.40 20.50
CA GLU A 174 -4.53 -21.44 19.37
C GLU A 174 -3.31 -22.32 19.76
N LYS A 175 -2.30 -22.44 18.90
CA LYS A 175 -1.03 -23.11 19.19
C LYS A 175 -0.34 -22.47 20.39
N SER A 176 0.48 -23.24 21.11
CA SER A 176 1.09 -22.84 22.38
C SER A 176 2.01 -21.61 22.31
N ASP A 177 2.56 -21.32 21.15
CA ASP A 177 3.41 -20.14 20.89
C ASP A 177 2.61 -18.85 20.71
N SER A 178 1.29 -18.96 20.45
CA SER A 178 0.39 -17.82 20.28
C SER A 178 0.20 -17.01 21.56
N ILE A 179 0.03 -15.68 21.38
CA ILE A 179 -0.35 -14.79 22.50
C ILE A 179 -1.69 -15.18 23.10
N PHE A 180 -2.63 -15.71 22.29
CA PHE A 180 -3.95 -16.14 22.75
C PHE A 180 -3.89 -17.41 23.61
N ALA A 181 -2.99 -18.34 23.29
CA ALA A 181 -2.76 -19.52 24.13
C ALA A 181 -2.12 -19.14 25.46
N LYS A 182 -1.16 -18.21 25.44
CA LYS A 182 -0.48 -17.72 26.65
C LYS A 182 -1.39 -16.88 27.55
N GLY A 183 -2.44 -16.29 27.01
CA GLY A 183 -3.41 -15.48 27.75
C GLY A 183 -2.90 -14.10 28.20
N ALA A 184 -1.70 -13.72 27.79
CA ALA A 184 -1.10 -12.44 28.12
C ALA A 184 -1.07 -11.55 26.87
N TYR A 185 -2.15 -10.84 26.64
CA TYR A 185 -2.26 -9.90 25.51
C TYR A 185 -3.15 -8.71 25.86
N ASP A 186 -2.83 -7.58 25.29
CA ASP A 186 -3.64 -6.38 25.28
C ASP A 186 -4.13 -6.07 23.86
N ARG A 187 -5.00 -5.09 23.73
CA ARG A 187 -5.55 -4.67 22.41
C ARG A 187 -4.44 -4.29 21.42
N LYS A 188 -3.39 -3.63 21.89
CA LYS A 188 -2.29 -3.17 21.06
C LYS A 188 -1.47 -4.33 20.50
N SER A 189 -1.18 -5.32 21.33
CA SER A 189 -0.45 -6.52 20.90
C SER A 189 -1.27 -7.35 19.90
N VAL A 190 -2.59 -7.45 20.11
CA VAL A 190 -3.48 -8.10 19.13
C VAL A 190 -3.53 -7.34 17.81
N GLN A 191 -3.64 -6.02 17.84
CA GLN A 191 -3.61 -5.19 16.66
C GLN A 191 -2.29 -5.36 15.89
N MET A 192 -1.16 -5.33 16.58
CA MET A 192 0.15 -5.53 15.95
C MET A 192 0.28 -6.92 15.34
N LEU A 193 -0.24 -7.95 16.01
CA LEU A 193 -0.26 -9.32 15.49
C LEU A 193 -1.07 -9.40 14.20
N ILE A 194 -2.28 -8.83 14.18
CA ILE A 194 -3.16 -8.81 13.00
C ILE A 194 -2.47 -8.14 11.83
N LEU A 195 -1.92 -6.95 12.04
CA LEU A 195 -1.27 -6.17 10.98
C LEU A 195 0.01 -6.84 10.46
N ARG A 196 0.78 -7.47 11.35
CA ARG A 196 2.07 -8.06 11.01
C ARG A 196 1.96 -9.38 10.26
N TYR A 197 0.98 -10.20 10.57
CA TYR A 197 0.89 -11.56 10.06
C TYR A 197 -0.29 -11.77 9.10
N PRO A 198 -1.55 -11.91 9.58
CA PRO A 198 -2.61 -12.26 8.64
C PRO A 198 -2.89 -11.14 7.65
N PHE A 199 -2.92 -9.88 8.08
CA PHE A 199 -3.23 -8.76 7.21
C PHE A 199 -2.18 -8.58 6.13
N LYS A 200 -0.91 -8.63 6.50
CA LYS A 200 0.19 -8.48 5.54
C LYS A 200 0.13 -9.50 4.40
N THR A 201 -0.27 -10.74 4.69
CA THR A 201 -0.42 -11.77 3.66
C THR A 201 -1.45 -11.39 2.61
N PHE A 202 -2.54 -10.73 3.01
CA PHE A 202 -3.58 -10.26 2.10
C PHE A 202 -3.23 -8.93 1.45
N GLU A 203 -2.50 -8.07 2.15
CA GLU A 203 -1.98 -6.82 1.61
C GLU A 203 -0.97 -7.08 0.49
N ASP A 204 -0.05 -7.99 0.68
CA ASP A 204 0.96 -8.38 -0.32
C ASP A 204 0.31 -8.99 -1.58
N ARG A 205 -0.89 -9.53 -1.45
CA ARG A 205 -1.70 -10.01 -2.58
C ARG A 205 -2.81 -9.04 -3.01
N HIS A 206 -2.76 -7.82 -2.50
CA HIS A 206 -3.70 -6.73 -2.82
C HIS A 206 -5.18 -7.05 -2.60
N SER A 207 -5.48 -8.06 -1.79
CA SER A 207 -6.84 -8.43 -1.43
C SER A 207 -7.43 -7.51 -0.35
N LEU A 208 -6.59 -6.91 0.47
CA LEU A 208 -6.96 -5.96 1.52
C LEU A 208 -6.06 -4.71 1.47
N ILE A 209 -6.61 -3.56 1.83
CA ILE A 209 -5.90 -2.29 1.84
C ILE A 209 -6.18 -1.56 3.14
N ILE A 210 -5.14 -1.02 3.77
CA ILE A 210 -5.31 -0.11 4.90
C ILE A 210 -5.52 1.31 4.37
N VAL A 211 -6.70 1.85 4.62
CA VAL A 211 -6.99 3.27 4.41
C VAL A 211 -6.68 4.01 5.71
N ARG A 212 -5.56 4.71 5.75
CA ARG A 212 -5.25 5.60 6.86
C ARG A 212 -5.98 6.92 6.67
N ARG A 213 -6.93 7.23 7.54
CA ARG A 213 -7.48 8.59 7.60
C ARG A 213 -6.36 9.51 8.08
N ARG A 214 -5.96 10.47 7.28
CA ARG A 214 -5.21 11.63 7.80
C ARG A 214 -6.16 12.34 8.74
N GLN A 215 -5.78 12.49 9.99
CA GLN A 215 -6.41 13.49 10.83
C GLN A 215 -6.04 14.84 10.20
N VAL A 216 -7.01 15.48 9.60
CA VAL A 216 -6.90 16.90 9.30
C VAL A 216 -7.11 17.56 10.65
N ASN A 217 -6.02 18.04 11.22
CA ASN A 217 -6.12 18.95 12.35
C ASN A 217 -6.72 20.23 11.80
N GLU A 218 -7.99 20.46 12.04
CA GLU A 218 -8.59 21.78 11.89
C GLU A 218 -7.95 22.68 12.95
N TYR A 219 -7.19 23.66 12.48
CA TYR A 219 -6.69 24.78 13.27
C TYR A 219 -7.66 25.95 13.15
#